data_1c21012932df357cd154febf4bf32bfe
#
_entry.id   1c21012932df357cd154febf4bf32bfe
#
_cell.length_a   1.000
_cell.length_b   1.000
_cell.length_c   1.000
_cell.angle_alpha   90.00
_cell.angle_beta   90.00
_cell.angle_gamma   90.00
#
_symmetry.space_group_name_H-M   'P 1'
#
loop_
_entity.id
_entity.type
_entity.pdbx_description
1 polymer ?
#
loop_
_entity_poly.entity_id
_entity_poly.type
_entity_poly.pdbx_seq_one_letter_code
_entity_poly.pdbx_strand_id
1 'polypeptide(L)'
;AVLFCGRNRLDYLVEVSFDSFISMEIDMESLRQIETRGILVTCQAPSADSGNSEKKAKSVPASATAGGADFLSRCFFPRVGVDEDPVTGSAHCALGPYWAAKLGEDCQSVTGYQWSERGGIVKIQIGSGEKSGRVQLQGKARTGFSGYFRR
;
A
#
# COMPACT_ATOMS: atom_id res chain seq x y z
N ALA A 1 10.00 -5.79 -13.28
CA ALA A 1 10.40 -7.08 -12.72
C ALA A 1 9.71 -7.31 -11.37
N VAL A 2 9.34 -8.56 -11.07
CA VAL A 2 8.89 -8.98 -9.73
C VAL A 2 10.13 -9.15 -8.86
N LEU A 3 10.15 -8.52 -7.69
CA LEU A 3 11.26 -8.53 -6.74
C LEU A 3 11.01 -9.49 -5.57
N PHE A 4 9.75 -9.61 -5.18
CA PHE A 4 9.32 -10.51 -4.11
C PHE A 4 7.86 -10.92 -4.33
N CYS A 5 7.53 -12.14 -3.95
CA CYS A 5 6.16 -12.62 -3.85
C CYS A 5 6.01 -13.42 -2.55
N GLY A 6 5.06 -13.01 -1.73
CA GLY A 6 4.75 -13.68 -0.47
C GLY A 6 3.26 -13.74 -0.22
N ARG A 7 2.86 -14.48 0.80
CA ARG A 7 1.46 -14.62 1.21
C ARG A 7 1.33 -14.38 2.71
N ASN A 8 0.42 -13.52 3.11
CA ASN A 8 -0.05 -13.46 4.47
C ASN A 8 -1.29 -14.37 4.65
N ARG A 9 -1.98 -14.25 5.76
CA ARG A 9 -3.18 -15.07 6.03
C ARG A 9 -4.29 -14.90 4.99
N LEU A 10 -4.42 -13.73 4.38
CA LEU A 10 -5.58 -13.35 3.57
C LEU A 10 -5.21 -13.02 2.13
N ASP A 11 -4.03 -12.45 1.88
CA ASP A 11 -3.68 -11.83 0.63
C ASP A 11 -2.29 -12.25 0.15
N TYR A 12 -2.05 -12.17 -1.15
CA TYR A 12 -0.70 -12.14 -1.71
C TYR A 12 -0.12 -10.72 -1.65
N LEU A 13 1.17 -10.63 -1.31
CA LEU A 13 1.98 -9.43 -1.40
C LEU A 13 3.01 -9.61 -2.50
N VAL A 14 2.98 -8.74 -3.49
CA VAL A 14 3.87 -8.78 -4.64
C VAL A 14 4.63 -7.46 -4.71
N GLU A 15 5.95 -7.51 -4.47
CA GLU A 15 6.81 -6.35 -4.71
C GLU A 15 7.33 -6.39 -6.14
N VAL A 16 7.24 -5.26 -6.80
CA VAL A 16 7.75 -5.06 -8.16
C VAL A 16 8.70 -3.86 -8.20
N SER A 17 9.48 -3.75 -9.27
CA SER A 17 10.27 -2.53 -9.51
C SER A 17 9.33 -1.34 -9.73
N PHE A 18 9.80 -0.11 -9.41
CA PHE A 18 9.04 1.11 -9.63
C PHE A 18 8.56 1.24 -11.09
N ASP A 19 9.44 0.95 -12.05
CA ASP A 19 9.11 1.04 -13.47
C ASP A 19 8.01 0.05 -13.87
N SER A 20 8.02 -1.17 -13.29
CA SER A 20 6.94 -2.15 -13.48
C SER A 20 5.65 -1.73 -12.79
N PHE A 21 5.75 -1.08 -11.63
CA PHE A 21 4.59 -0.60 -10.89
C PHE A 21 3.81 0.48 -11.66
N ILE A 22 4.51 1.44 -12.25
CA ILE A 22 3.85 2.53 -12.99
C ILE A 22 3.36 2.12 -14.37
N SER A 23 3.95 1.07 -14.96
CA SER A 23 3.59 0.59 -16.30
C SER A 23 2.71 -0.64 -16.30
N MET A 24 2.32 -1.16 -15.11
CA MET A 24 1.55 -2.39 -15.06
C MET A 24 0.12 -2.19 -15.59
N GLU A 25 -0.27 -3.06 -16.49
CA GLU A 25 -1.65 -3.26 -16.89
C GLU A 25 -2.24 -4.41 -16.08
N ILE A 26 -3.46 -4.23 -15.61
CA ILE A 26 -4.11 -5.18 -14.72
C ILE A 26 -5.15 -5.98 -15.49
N ASP A 27 -4.91 -7.27 -15.62
CA ASP A 27 -5.89 -8.22 -16.11
C ASP A 27 -6.75 -8.72 -14.95
N MET A 28 -7.92 -8.08 -14.78
CA MET A 28 -8.85 -8.43 -13.70
C MET A 28 -9.42 -9.83 -13.85
N GLU A 29 -9.57 -10.33 -15.09
CA GLU A 29 -10.07 -11.69 -15.31
C GLU A 29 -9.08 -12.73 -14.79
N SER A 30 -7.80 -12.57 -15.13
CA SER A 30 -6.73 -13.42 -14.57
C SER A 30 -6.64 -13.30 -13.05
N LEU A 31 -6.78 -12.09 -12.47
CA LEU A 31 -6.75 -11.92 -11.02
C LEU A 31 -7.89 -12.64 -10.31
N ARG A 32 -9.08 -12.72 -10.92
CA ARG A 32 -10.23 -13.46 -10.37
C ARG A 32 -9.99 -14.96 -10.26
N GLN A 33 -9.09 -15.53 -11.07
CA GLN A 33 -8.76 -16.96 -11.04
C GLN A 33 -7.85 -17.32 -9.86
N ILE A 34 -7.16 -16.35 -9.27
CA ILE A 34 -6.24 -16.60 -8.16
C ILE A 34 -7.03 -16.81 -6.87
N GLU A 35 -6.83 -17.97 -6.21
CA GLU A 35 -7.51 -18.31 -4.95
C GLU A 35 -6.94 -17.53 -3.77
N THR A 36 -7.36 -16.29 -3.63
CA THR A 36 -6.98 -15.39 -2.54
C THR A 36 -8.08 -14.36 -2.29
N ARG A 37 -8.10 -13.74 -1.12
CA ARG A 37 -8.97 -12.59 -0.87
C ARG A 37 -8.52 -11.40 -1.70
N GLY A 38 -7.21 -11.11 -1.74
CA GLY A 38 -6.66 -9.95 -2.40
C GLY A 38 -5.21 -10.10 -2.85
N ILE A 39 -4.81 -9.20 -3.71
CA ILE A 39 -3.45 -9.09 -4.25
C ILE A 39 -2.98 -7.66 -4.00
N LEU A 40 -1.92 -7.53 -3.20
CA LEU A 40 -1.30 -6.28 -2.79
C LEU A 40 -0.03 -6.11 -3.62
N VAL A 41 -0.07 -5.23 -4.62
CA VAL A 41 1.12 -4.90 -5.41
C VAL A 41 1.77 -3.67 -4.82
N THR A 42 3.09 -3.71 -4.63
CA THR A 42 3.83 -2.63 -3.98
C THR A 42 5.20 -2.42 -4.60
N CYS A 43 5.71 -1.21 -4.45
CA CYS A 43 7.09 -0.86 -4.79
C CYS A 43 7.63 0.20 -3.82
N GLN A 44 8.95 0.31 -3.72
CA GLN A 44 9.57 1.42 -3.01
C GLN A 44 9.24 2.75 -3.69
N ALA A 45 8.90 3.76 -2.92
CA ALA A 45 8.74 5.09 -3.46
C ALA A 45 10.10 5.66 -3.91
N PRO A 46 10.16 6.43 -5.01
CA PRO A 46 11.40 7.03 -5.45
C PRO A 46 11.87 8.09 -4.44
N SER A 47 13.13 7.99 -4.01
CA SER A 47 13.75 9.00 -3.15
C SER A 47 14.11 10.25 -3.95
N ALA A 48 14.05 11.43 -3.32
CA ALA A 48 14.41 12.69 -3.97
C ALA A 48 15.90 12.78 -4.35
N ASP A 49 16.75 11.97 -3.71
CA ASP A 49 18.22 12.10 -3.81
C ASP A 49 18.88 11.24 -4.90
N SER A 50 18.17 10.36 -5.59
CA SER A 50 18.82 9.55 -6.64
C SER A 50 18.77 10.28 -7.98
N GLY A 51 19.95 10.58 -8.57
CA GLY A 51 20.14 11.40 -9.79
C GLY A 51 19.42 10.93 -11.09
N ASN A 52 18.66 9.84 -11.03
CA ASN A 52 17.73 9.40 -12.07
C ASN A 52 16.25 9.64 -11.64
N SER A 53 16.04 10.34 -10.52
CA SER A 53 14.77 10.44 -9.80
C SER A 53 13.86 11.55 -10.34
N GLU A 54 14.36 12.57 -11.02
CA GLU A 54 13.49 13.68 -11.47
C GLU A 54 12.40 13.21 -12.44
N LYS A 55 12.73 12.29 -13.34
CA LYS A 55 11.72 11.68 -14.24
C LYS A 55 10.79 10.74 -13.49
N LYS A 56 11.32 9.95 -12.55
CA LYS A 56 10.52 9.03 -11.71
C LYS A 56 9.65 9.78 -10.73
N ALA A 57 10.16 10.82 -10.08
CA ALA A 57 9.39 11.66 -9.16
C ALA A 57 8.22 12.39 -9.84
N LYS A 58 8.38 12.79 -11.11
CA LYS A 58 7.30 13.43 -11.90
C LYS A 58 6.13 12.48 -12.21
N SER A 59 6.36 11.17 -12.18
CA SER A 59 5.31 10.16 -12.39
C SER A 59 4.50 9.89 -11.12
N VAL A 60 5.02 10.26 -9.94
CA VAL A 60 4.36 10.02 -8.66
C VAL A 60 3.35 11.15 -8.38
N PRO A 61 2.14 10.84 -7.92
CA PRO A 61 1.19 11.87 -7.51
C PRO A 61 1.79 12.84 -6.49
N ALA A 62 1.58 14.13 -6.67
CA ALA A 62 2.09 15.16 -5.76
C ALA A 62 1.70 14.94 -4.29
N SER A 63 0.52 14.33 -4.06
CA SER A 63 0.06 13.94 -2.73
C SER A 63 0.95 12.88 -2.06
N ALA A 64 1.49 11.92 -2.83
CA ALA A 64 2.40 10.92 -2.31
C ALA A 64 3.76 11.53 -1.95
N THR A 65 4.30 12.39 -2.83
CA THR A 65 5.56 13.09 -2.60
C THR A 65 5.45 14.05 -1.42
N ALA A 66 4.39 14.85 -1.36
CA ALA A 66 4.15 15.77 -0.25
C ALA A 66 3.88 15.06 1.09
N GLY A 67 3.39 13.82 1.03
CA GLY A 67 3.16 12.98 2.20
C GLY A 67 4.38 12.23 2.69
N GLY A 68 5.52 12.30 2.00
CA GLY A 68 6.74 11.57 2.35
C GLY A 68 6.53 10.06 2.32
N ALA A 69 5.95 9.52 1.24
CA ALA A 69 5.70 8.09 1.12
C ALA A 69 7.02 7.32 0.98
N ASP A 70 7.18 6.28 1.80
CA ASP A 70 8.28 5.33 1.74
C ASP A 70 8.04 4.25 0.68
N PHE A 71 6.76 3.91 0.48
CA PHE A 71 6.34 2.93 -0.52
C PHE A 71 5.01 3.30 -1.17
N LEU A 72 4.79 2.73 -2.35
CA LEU A 72 3.55 2.82 -3.10
C LEU A 72 2.85 1.47 -3.11
N SER A 73 1.53 1.46 -3.17
CA SER A 73 0.74 0.23 -3.25
C SER A 73 -0.50 0.37 -4.11
N ARG A 74 -0.93 -0.75 -4.68
CA ARG A 74 -2.25 -0.94 -5.30
C ARG A 74 -2.85 -2.22 -4.74
N CYS A 75 -4.13 -2.21 -4.44
CA CYS A 75 -4.79 -3.30 -3.74
C CYS A 75 -6.03 -3.77 -4.50
N PHE A 76 -6.00 -5.03 -4.94
CA PHE A 76 -7.01 -5.63 -5.80
C PHE A 76 -7.72 -6.76 -5.06
N PHE A 77 -9.06 -6.73 -5.04
CA PHE A 77 -9.91 -7.71 -4.37
C PHE A 77 -11.06 -8.21 -5.27
N PRO A 78 -10.77 -8.63 -6.52
CA PRO A 78 -11.82 -8.91 -7.50
C PRO A 78 -12.73 -10.08 -7.11
N ARG A 79 -12.25 -11.04 -6.31
CA ARG A 79 -13.06 -12.17 -5.83
C ARG A 79 -14.08 -11.80 -4.76
N VAL A 80 -13.93 -10.67 -4.11
CA VAL A 80 -14.89 -10.15 -3.14
C VAL A 80 -15.69 -8.95 -3.67
N GLY A 81 -15.64 -8.74 -4.98
CA GLY A 81 -16.46 -7.73 -5.67
C GLY A 81 -15.87 -6.32 -5.68
N VAL A 82 -14.60 -6.16 -5.34
CA VAL A 82 -13.89 -4.87 -5.38
C VAL A 82 -12.68 -5.00 -6.28
N ASP A 83 -12.78 -4.52 -7.52
CA ASP A 83 -11.69 -4.65 -8.48
C ASP A 83 -10.42 -3.96 -7.96
N GLU A 84 -10.49 -2.69 -7.58
CA GLU A 84 -9.40 -2.00 -6.90
C GLU A 84 -9.94 -1.16 -5.73
N ASP A 85 -9.43 -1.37 -4.52
CA ASP A 85 -9.86 -0.64 -3.32
C ASP A 85 -9.12 0.71 -3.21
N PRO A 86 -9.83 1.81 -2.93
CA PRO A 86 -9.22 3.14 -2.87
C PRO A 86 -8.15 3.32 -1.81
N VAL A 87 -8.38 2.87 -0.58
CA VAL A 87 -7.41 2.89 0.53
C VAL A 87 -7.74 1.77 1.51
N THR A 88 -6.83 0.82 1.63
CA THR A 88 -7.06 -0.45 2.31
C THR A 88 -6.30 -0.55 3.63
N GLY A 89 -6.99 -0.37 4.74
CA GLY A 89 -6.37 -0.49 6.06
C GLY A 89 -5.75 -1.86 6.32
N SER A 90 -6.48 -2.95 6.01
CA SER A 90 -5.99 -4.33 6.24
C SER A 90 -4.74 -4.68 5.41
N ALA A 91 -4.60 -4.13 4.19
CA ALA A 91 -3.40 -4.30 3.39
C ALA A 91 -2.19 -3.65 4.06
N HIS A 92 -2.38 -2.46 4.64
CA HIS A 92 -1.32 -1.73 5.30
C HIS A 92 -0.87 -2.39 6.62
N CYS A 93 -1.69 -3.27 7.22
CA CYS A 93 -1.26 -4.14 8.31
C CYS A 93 -0.20 -5.15 7.89
N ALA A 94 -0.13 -5.52 6.62
CA ALA A 94 0.92 -6.40 6.07
C ALA A 94 2.05 -5.59 5.44
N LEU A 95 1.72 -4.55 4.66
CA LEU A 95 2.70 -3.71 3.97
C LEU A 95 3.59 -2.93 4.94
N GLY A 96 3.04 -2.44 6.06
CA GLY A 96 3.80 -1.69 7.05
C GLY A 96 4.98 -2.47 7.62
N PRO A 97 4.78 -3.64 8.25
CA PRO A 97 5.88 -4.48 8.75
C PRO A 97 6.84 -4.92 7.65
N TYR A 98 6.34 -5.24 6.46
CA TYR A 98 7.17 -5.61 5.33
C TYR A 98 8.16 -4.51 4.95
N TRP A 99 7.67 -3.28 4.78
CA TRP A 99 8.51 -2.14 4.40
C TRP A 99 9.39 -1.65 5.55
N ALA A 100 8.91 -1.69 6.79
CA ALA A 100 9.73 -1.36 7.95
C ALA A 100 10.96 -2.26 8.03
N ALA A 101 10.80 -3.57 7.86
CA ALA A 101 11.91 -4.53 7.85
C ALA A 101 12.91 -4.28 6.70
N LYS A 102 12.44 -3.80 5.54
CA LYS A 102 13.29 -3.46 4.40
C LYS A 102 14.05 -2.15 4.55
N LEU A 103 13.47 -1.18 5.24
CA LEU A 103 14.05 0.14 5.45
C LEU A 103 15.07 0.16 6.59
N GLY A 104 15.05 -0.82 7.48
CA GLY A 104 16.05 -1.01 8.54
C GLY A 104 15.46 -1.62 9.81
N GLU A 105 16.31 -2.28 10.59
CA GLU A 105 15.89 -2.99 11.82
C GLU A 105 15.26 -2.05 12.87
N ASP A 106 15.68 -0.79 12.90
CA ASP A 106 15.17 0.23 13.83
C ASP A 106 13.98 1.03 13.28
N CYS A 107 13.48 0.70 12.09
CA CYS A 107 12.38 1.41 11.46
C CYS A 107 11.07 1.13 12.19
N GLN A 108 10.58 2.08 12.97
CA GLN A 108 9.37 1.95 13.76
C GLN A 108 8.13 2.58 13.11
N SER A 109 8.30 3.32 12.03
CA SER A 109 7.19 3.92 11.30
C SER A 109 7.48 4.01 9.82
N VAL A 110 6.47 3.75 9.01
CA VAL A 110 6.53 3.91 7.56
C VAL A 110 5.28 4.60 7.05
N THR A 111 5.40 5.28 5.92
CA THR A 111 4.29 5.95 5.25
C THR A 111 4.05 5.29 3.90
N GLY A 112 2.86 4.73 3.71
CA GLY A 112 2.41 4.19 2.43
C GLY A 112 1.53 5.18 1.68
N TYR A 113 1.65 5.21 0.37
CA TYR A 113 0.67 5.82 -0.50
C TYR A 113 -0.02 4.74 -1.34
N GLN A 114 -1.34 4.58 -1.16
CA GLN A 114 -2.11 3.70 -2.02
C GLN A 114 -2.49 4.44 -3.29
N TRP A 115 -1.93 3.99 -4.41
CA TRP A 115 -2.10 4.60 -5.73
C TRP A 115 -3.30 3.99 -6.44
N SER A 116 -4.47 4.40 -6.02
CA SER A 116 -5.75 4.15 -6.69
C SER A 116 -6.21 5.42 -7.41
N GLU A 117 -7.35 5.37 -8.07
CA GLU A 117 -7.97 6.55 -8.69
C GLU A 117 -8.13 7.72 -7.71
N ARG A 118 -8.60 7.43 -6.47
CA ARG A 118 -8.72 8.43 -5.40
C ARG A 118 -7.40 8.73 -4.73
N GLY A 119 -6.60 7.71 -4.51
CA GLY A 119 -5.37 7.77 -3.75
C GLY A 119 -5.55 8.02 -2.25
N GLY A 120 -4.50 7.74 -1.48
CA GLY A 120 -4.49 8.06 -0.06
C GLY A 120 -3.22 7.66 0.66
N ILE A 121 -2.90 8.45 1.70
CA ILE A 121 -1.75 8.22 2.56
C ILE A 121 -2.19 7.48 3.80
N VAL A 122 -1.42 6.46 4.16
CA VAL A 122 -1.55 5.72 5.41
C VAL A 122 -0.21 5.74 6.12
N LYS A 123 -0.17 6.31 7.32
CA LYS A 123 0.98 6.23 8.21
C LYS A 123 0.84 4.99 9.09
N ILE A 124 1.90 4.21 9.18
CA ILE A 124 1.92 2.94 9.90
C ILE A 124 2.99 3.02 10.97
N GLN A 125 2.59 2.83 12.22
CA GLN A 125 3.52 2.70 13.32
C GLN A 125 3.59 1.24 13.73
N ILE A 126 4.80 0.70 13.80
CA ILE A 126 5.05 -0.69 14.17
C ILE A 126 5.01 -0.78 15.70
N GLY A 127 4.22 -1.69 16.21
CA GLY A 127 4.11 -1.91 17.65
C GLY A 127 5.35 -2.61 18.22
N SER A 128 5.77 -2.15 19.38
CA SER A 128 6.88 -2.73 20.16
C SER A 128 6.44 -3.10 21.57
N GLY A 129 7.23 -3.88 22.29
CA GLY A 129 6.94 -4.33 23.65
C GLY A 129 5.61 -5.09 23.71
N GLU A 130 4.70 -4.67 24.58
CA GLU A 130 3.38 -5.29 24.76
C GLU A 130 2.49 -5.23 23.51
N LYS A 131 2.76 -4.30 22.60
CA LYS A 131 2.07 -4.16 21.30
C LYS A 131 2.80 -4.85 20.15
N SER A 132 3.81 -5.66 20.44
CA SER A 132 4.52 -6.44 19.43
C SER A 132 3.54 -7.28 18.60
N GLY A 133 3.78 -7.33 17.28
CA GLY A 133 2.88 -8.01 16.33
C GLY A 133 1.62 -7.23 15.94
N ARG A 134 1.48 -6.00 16.40
CA ARG A 134 0.39 -5.07 16.00
C ARG A 134 0.96 -3.84 15.31
N VAL A 135 0.11 -3.19 14.52
CA VAL A 135 0.41 -1.89 13.92
C VAL A 135 -0.68 -0.89 14.25
N GLN A 136 -0.31 0.37 14.35
CA GLN A 136 -1.26 1.48 14.43
C GLN A 136 -1.30 2.18 13.08
N LEU A 137 -2.49 2.27 12.50
CA LEU A 137 -2.72 2.95 11.23
C LEU A 137 -3.30 4.35 11.50
N GLN A 138 -2.82 5.33 10.74
CA GLN A 138 -3.32 6.70 10.75
C GLN A 138 -3.59 7.14 9.32
N GLY A 139 -4.73 7.77 9.10
CA GLY A 139 -5.13 8.30 7.81
C GLY A 139 -6.05 9.51 7.99
N LYS A 140 -6.27 10.26 6.90
CA LYS A 140 -7.24 11.35 6.87
C LYS A 140 -8.60 10.82 6.43
N ALA A 141 -9.66 11.24 7.11
CA ALA A 141 -11.04 10.95 6.74
C ALA A 141 -11.84 12.25 6.62
N ARG A 142 -12.90 12.19 5.83
CA ARG A 142 -13.88 13.28 5.69
C ARG A 142 -15.24 12.74 6.07
N THR A 143 -15.90 13.42 6.99
CA THR A 143 -17.29 13.09 7.34
C THR A 143 -18.19 13.54 6.18
N GLY A 144 -18.79 12.57 5.49
CA GLY A 144 -19.76 12.85 4.43
C GLY A 144 -21.20 12.89 4.96
N PHE A 145 -21.44 12.18 6.07
CA PHE A 145 -22.78 12.03 6.64
C PHE A 145 -22.69 11.64 8.11
N SER A 146 -23.61 12.13 8.95
CA SER A 146 -23.76 11.68 10.33
C SER A 146 -25.25 11.51 10.67
N GLY A 147 -25.59 10.52 11.49
CA GLY A 147 -26.97 10.24 11.84
C GLY A 147 -27.07 9.15 12.90
N TYR A 148 -28.30 8.81 13.27
CA TYR A 148 -28.61 7.77 14.25
C TYR A 148 -29.44 6.67 13.62
N PHE A 149 -29.07 5.42 13.89
CA PHE A 149 -29.92 4.28 13.57
C PHE A 149 -30.84 3.99 14.78
N ARG A 150 -32.13 3.92 14.54
CA ARG A 150 -33.05 3.36 15.51
C ARG A 150 -33.12 1.85 15.32
N ARG A 151 -32.97 1.10 16.41
CA ARG A 151 -33.25 -0.35 16.45
C ARG A 151 -34.74 -0.58 16.51
#